data_77aa73fe9e4bfc036c992fba4ad6a9d2
#
_entry.id   77aa73fe9e4bfc036c992fba4ad6a9d2
#
_cell.length_a   1.000
_cell.length_b   1.000
_cell.length_c   1.000
_cell.angle_alpha   90.00
_cell.angle_beta   90.00
_cell.angle_gamma   90.00
#
_symmetry.space_group_name_H-M   'P 1'
#
loop_
_entity.id
_entity.type
_entity.pdbx_description
1 polymer ?
#
loop_
_entity_poly.entity_id
_entity_poly.type
_entity_poly.pdbx_seq_one_letter_code
_entity_poly.pdbx_strand_id
1 'polypeptide(L)'
;MKRREFITLRGGAVSAWPLGARAQQPAMPVVGFLDAGLPGLVPMAAFLRPCCRRRGGACMGIHADFVEASDDRELEIAFTIIAANKDEVLLVLPDTFFVGQRAQITALAARHAIPAAYAVREYAEAGGLVSYGTSLAEIYGHLGLYTARILKGTKPADLPVVQSTKFELVINLKTAKALGLEVPPTLLARADEVIE
;
A
#
# COMPACT_ATOMS: atom_id res chain seq x y z
N MET A 1 -57.06 -0.05 -52.54
CA MET A 1 -56.43 0.30 -51.27
C MET A 1 -54.93 0.37 -51.51
N LYS A 2 -54.32 1.55 -51.36
CA LYS A 2 -52.98 1.85 -51.89
C LYS A 2 -51.92 1.55 -50.85
N ARG A 3 -50.91 0.70 -51.21
CA ARG A 3 -49.78 0.26 -50.42
C ARG A 3 -48.80 1.36 -49.94
N ARG A 4 -49.21 2.64 -50.01
CA ARG A 4 -48.30 3.77 -49.73
C ARG A 4 -48.49 4.43 -48.39
N GLU A 5 -49.48 4.08 -47.58
CA GLU A 5 -49.68 4.71 -46.25
C GLU A 5 -49.13 4.01 -45.06
N PHE A 6 -48.48 2.83 -45.25
CA PHE A 6 -47.95 2.04 -44.14
C PHE A 6 -46.48 2.31 -43.78
N ILE A 7 -45.82 3.19 -44.54
CA ILE A 7 -44.37 3.45 -44.37
C ILE A 7 -44.10 4.77 -43.59
N THR A 8 -45.08 5.62 -43.39
CA THR A 8 -44.90 6.94 -42.77
C THR A 8 -45.11 6.96 -41.25
N LEU A 9 -45.50 5.84 -40.61
CA LEU A 9 -45.77 5.80 -39.17
C LEU A 9 -44.68 5.04 -38.35
N ARG A 10 -43.55 4.68 -38.94
CA ARG A 10 -42.43 4.01 -38.25
C ARG A 10 -41.13 4.82 -38.17
N GLY A 11 -41.20 6.11 -38.56
CA GLY A 11 -40.01 6.99 -38.61
C GLY A 11 -39.77 7.90 -37.41
N GLY A 12 -40.58 7.80 -36.34
CA GLY A 12 -40.57 8.80 -35.28
C GLY A 12 -40.14 8.36 -33.88
N ALA A 13 -39.68 7.15 -33.69
CA ALA A 13 -39.42 6.62 -32.33
C ALA A 13 -37.96 6.13 -32.06
N VAL A 14 -36.99 6.56 -32.86
CA VAL A 14 -35.58 6.05 -32.70
C VAL A 14 -34.62 7.15 -32.26
N SER A 15 -35.06 8.32 -31.85
CA SER A 15 -34.17 9.42 -31.48
C SER A 15 -34.19 9.84 -30.00
N ALA A 16 -34.65 8.97 -29.10
CA ALA A 16 -34.56 9.21 -27.66
C ALA A 16 -33.91 8.01 -26.92
N TRP A 17 -32.78 7.50 -27.45
CA TRP A 17 -31.91 6.70 -26.60
C TRP A 17 -31.15 7.68 -25.71
N PRO A 18 -31.26 7.61 -24.39
CA PRO A 18 -30.47 8.48 -23.53
C PRO A 18 -29.00 8.12 -23.75
N LEU A 19 -28.25 9.05 -24.35
CA LEU A 19 -26.78 9.09 -24.37
C LEU A 19 -26.18 9.27 -22.95
N GLY A 20 -26.81 8.64 -21.96
CA GLY A 20 -26.46 8.72 -20.53
C GLY A 20 -25.81 7.48 -19.95
N ALA A 21 -25.48 6.47 -20.75
CA ALA A 21 -24.56 5.43 -20.29
C ALA A 21 -23.12 5.94 -20.43
N ARG A 22 -22.77 7.03 -19.75
CA ARG A 22 -21.40 7.22 -19.29
C ARG A 22 -21.17 6.03 -18.37
N ALA A 23 -20.45 5.01 -18.86
CA ALA A 23 -19.79 4.07 -17.98
C ALA A 23 -19.02 4.94 -16.97
N GLN A 24 -19.49 4.98 -15.72
CA GLN A 24 -18.71 5.47 -14.62
C GLN A 24 -17.49 4.54 -14.61
N GLN A 25 -16.40 5.00 -15.22
CA GLN A 25 -15.10 4.39 -14.91
C GLN A 25 -15.01 4.52 -13.41
N PRO A 26 -14.87 3.39 -12.67
CA PRO A 26 -14.63 3.47 -11.24
C PRO A 26 -13.46 4.43 -11.05
N ALA A 27 -13.61 5.40 -10.15
CA ALA A 27 -12.53 6.30 -9.81
C ALA A 27 -11.31 5.44 -9.50
N MET A 28 -10.15 5.78 -10.09
CA MET A 28 -8.92 5.04 -9.81
C MET A 28 -8.58 5.23 -8.34
N PRO A 29 -8.33 4.13 -7.58
CA PRO A 29 -7.96 4.25 -6.18
C PRO A 29 -6.65 5.04 -6.04
N VAL A 30 -6.59 5.92 -5.06
CA VAL A 30 -5.41 6.73 -4.74
C VAL A 30 -4.66 6.05 -3.61
N VAL A 31 -3.38 5.74 -3.85
CA VAL A 31 -2.50 5.10 -2.88
C VAL A 31 -1.37 6.06 -2.52
N GLY A 32 -1.33 6.46 -1.26
CA GLY A 32 -0.22 7.22 -0.69
C GLY A 32 0.97 6.32 -0.40
N PHE A 33 2.18 6.79 -0.68
CA PHE A 33 3.44 6.13 -0.34
C PHE A 33 4.23 7.04 0.59
N LEU A 34 4.54 6.57 1.79
CA LEU A 34 5.41 7.26 2.74
C LEU A 34 6.83 6.73 2.62
N ASP A 35 7.78 7.61 2.31
CA ASP A 35 9.20 7.32 2.09
C ASP A 35 10.07 8.22 2.99
N ALA A 36 11.18 7.69 3.49
CA ALA A 36 12.09 8.46 4.36
C ALA A 36 12.98 9.47 3.61
N GLY A 37 12.99 9.44 2.28
CA GLY A 37 13.69 10.43 1.46
C GLY A 37 15.21 10.48 1.67
N LEU A 38 15.85 9.38 2.11
CA LEU A 38 17.27 9.37 2.45
C LEU A 38 18.15 9.65 1.22
N PRO A 39 19.01 10.68 1.26
CA PRO A 39 19.94 10.96 0.19
C PRO A 39 20.97 9.82 0.04
N GLY A 40 21.05 9.24 -1.17
CA GLY A 40 22.05 8.21 -1.51
C GLY A 40 21.54 6.78 -1.54
N LEU A 41 20.39 6.46 -0.99
CA LEU A 41 19.64 5.25 -1.32
C LEU A 41 18.75 5.56 -2.52
N VAL A 42 18.70 4.66 -3.51
CA VAL A 42 17.72 4.79 -4.58
C VAL A 42 16.36 4.58 -3.90
N PRO A 43 15.54 5.62 -3.73
CA PRO A 43 14.28 5.46 -2.99
C PRO A 43 13.46 4.41 -3.70
N MET A 44 12.77 3.55 -2.98
CA MET A 44 11.79 2.61 -3.56
C MET A 44 10.81 3.38 -4.46
N ALA A 45 10.49 4.62 -4.08
CA ALA A 45 9.81 5.61 -4.90
C ALA A 45 10.44 5.78 -6.29
N ALA A 46 11.78 5.72 -6.44
CA ALA A 46 12.42 5.86 -7.73
C ALA A 46 12.19 4.65 -8.64
N PHE A 47 11.96 3.46 -8.10
CA PHE A 47 11.53 2.29 -8.88
C PHE A 47 10.05 2.35 -9.25
N LEU A 48 9.22 2.88 -8.38
CA LEU A 48 7.79 3.02 -8.62
C LEU A 48 7.46 4.26 -9.47
N ARG A 49 8.21 5.37 -9.30
CA ARG A 49 8.05 6.60 -10.08
C ARG A 49 8.10 6.43 -11.61
N PRO A 50 8.96 5.60 -12.23
CA PRO A 50 8.91 5.37 -13.68
C PRO A 50 7.62 4.70 -14.14
N CYS A 51 7.06 3.81 -13.33
CA CYS A 51 5.78 3.17 -13.60
C CYS A 51 4.61 4.14 -13.40
N CYS A 52 4.76 5.14 -12.50
CA CYS A 52 3.73 6.09 -12.10
C CYS A 52 4.06 7.55 -12.51
N ARG A 53 5.05 7.79 -13.39
CA ARG A 53 5.73 9.06 -13.68
C ARG A 53 4.90 10.14 -14.40
N ARG A 54 3.61 10.04 -14.48
CA ARG A 54 2.79 11.19 -14.87
C ARG A 54 1.86 11.52 -13.71
N ARG A 55 1.82 12.79 -13.29
CA ARG A 55 0.65 13.29 -12.58
C ARG A 55 -0.57 12.82 -13.40
N GLY A 56 -1.33 11.87 -12.86
CA GLY A 56 -2.40 11.19 -13.59
C GLY A 56 -1.98 9.96 -14.41
N GLY A 57 -0.78 9.39 -14.24
CA GLY A 57 -0.34 8.15 -14.88
C GLY A 57 -0.78 6.93 -14.09
N ALA A 58 -1.79 6.22 -14.59
CA ALA A 58 -2.21 4.94 -14.04
C ALA A 58 -1.15 3.88 -14.28
N CYS A 59 -0.44 3.47 -13.23
CA CYS A 59 0.25 2.20 -13.21
C CYS A 59 -0.69 1.18 -12.57
N MET A 60 -1.02 0.13 -13.27
CA MET A 60 -1.93 -0.91 -12.78
C MET A 60 -3.33 -0.41 -12.37
N GLY A 61 -3.77 0.77 -12.87
CA GLY A 61 -5.09 1.32 -12.53
C GLY A 61 -5.17 2.00 -11.15
N ILE A 62 -4.03 2.38 -10.56
CA ILE A 62 -3.95 3.16 -9.31
C ILE A 62 -3.26 4.51 -9.56
N HIS A 63 -3.64 5.50 -8.77
CA HIS A 63 -2.92 6.77 -8.66
C HIS A 63 -1.98 6.69 -7.44
N ALA A 64 -0.70 7.03 -7.62
CA ALA A 64 0.30 6.93 -6.56
C ALA A 64 0.79 8.33 -6.18
N ASP A 65 0.61 8.70 -4.91
CA ASP A 65 1.14 9.92 -4.31
C ASP A 65 2.31 9.56 -3.39
N PHE A 66 3.45 10.25 -3.57
CA PHE A 66 4.64 10.02 -2.76
C PHE A 66 4.86 11.21 -1.83
N VAL A 67 4.92 10.92 -0.54
CA VAL A 67 5.18 11.88 0.52
C VAL A 67 6.44 11.45 1.26
N GLU A 68 7.37 12.38 1.47
CA GLU A 68 8.65 12.14 2.12
C GLU A 68 8.61 12.68 3.55
N ALA A 69 9.21 11.95 4.50
CA ALA A 69 9.38 12.37 5.87
C ALA A 69 10.65 11.76 6.47
N SER A 70 11.57 12.58 6.94
CA SER A 70 12.86 12.18 7.49
C SER A 70 13.01 12.48 9.00
N ASP A 71 12.05 13.18 9.59
CA ASP A 71 11.99 13.49 11.01
C ASP A 71 10.55 13.44 11.57
N ASP A 72 10.41 13.55 12.90
CA ASP A 72 9.12 13.47 13.60
C ASP A 72 8.14 14.60 13.19
N ARG A 73 8.66 15.79 12.87
CA ARG A 73 7.84 16.94 12.45
C ARG A 73 7.33 16.73 11.02
N GLU A 74 8.19 16.21 10.16
CA GLU A 74 7.83 15.90 8.78
C GLU A 74 6.80 14.77 8.72
N LEU A 75 6.84 13.81 9.66
CA LEU A 75 5.79 12.78 9.79
C LEU A 75 4.41 13.40 10.03
N GLU A 76 4.28 14.35 10.94
CA GLU A 76 3.01 15.04 11.20
C GLU A 76 2.51 15.79 9.96
N ILE A 77 3.43 16.46 9.26
CA ILE A 77 3.11 17.19 8.02
C ILE A 77 2.70 16.21 6.91
N ALA A 78 3.45 15.12 6.75
CA ALA A 78 3.18 14.08 5.77
C ALA A 78 1.77 13.50 5.92
N PHE A 79 1.38 13.13 7.14
CA PHE A 79 0.03 12.62 7.40
C PHE A 79 -1.06 13.66 7.16
N THR A 80 -0.78 14.94 7.40
CA THR A 80 -1.71 16.04 7.07
C THR A 80 -1.90 16.15 5.55
N ILE A 81 -0.81 16.03 4.77
CA ILE A 81 -0.86 16.05 3.29
C ILE A 81 -1.63 14.84 2.76
N ILE A 82 -1.33 13.63 3.24
CA ILE A 82 -1.99 12.38 2.84
C ILE A 82 -3.50 12.49 3.10
N ALA A 83 -3.89 12.98 4.28
CA ALA A 83 -5.30 13.19 4.63
C ALA A 83 -5.98 14.24 3.74
N ALA A 84 -5.27 15.33 3.38
CA ALA A 84 -5.79 16.37 2.50
C ALA A 84 -5.96 15.88 1.05
N ASN A 85 -5.07 15.01 0.57
CA ASN A 85 -5.14 14.38 -0.75
C ASN A 85 -6.28 13.36 -0.84
N LYS A 86 -6.84 12.92 0.30
CA LYS A 86 -7.86 11.86 0.39
C LYS A 86 -7.35 10.53 -0.15
N ASP A 87 -6.09 10.20 0.15
CA ASP A 87 -5.54 8.91 -0.20
C ASP A 87 -6.35 7.80 0.48
N GLU A 88 -6.80 6.82 -0.30
CA GLU A 88 -7.68 5.74 0.19
C GLU A 88 -6.91 4.73 1.02
N VAL A 89 -5.63 4.54 0.73
CA VAL A 89 -4.71 3.62 1.41
C VAL A 89 -3.33 4.23 1.47
N LEU A 90 -2.63 4.03 2.58
CA LEU A 90 -1.22 4.40 2.76
C LEU A 90 -0.34 3.16 2.75
N LEU A 91 0.73 3.16 1.96
CA LEU A 91 1.80 2.19 2.03
C LEU A 91 3.03 2.83 2.67
N VAL A 92 3.40 2.36 3.86
CA VAL A 92 4.61 2.79 4.55
C VAL A 92 5.77 1.93 4.07
N LEU A 93 6.72 2.56 3.37
CA LEU A 93 7.88 1.87 2.82
C LEU A 93 8.85 1.43 3.94
N PRO A 94 9.59 0.33 3.74
CA PRO A 94 10.52 -0.16 4.75
C PRO A 94 11.70 0.79 4.91
N ASP A 95 11.81 1.37 6.09
CA ASP A 95 12.92 2.23 6.50
C ASP A 95 13.21 2.07 8.00
N THR A 96 14.48 2.19 8.39
CA THR A 96 14.92 2.04 9.79
C THR A 96 14.37 3.13 10.70
N PHE A 97 14.29 4.38 10.20
CA PHE A 97 13.69 5.50 10.93
C PHE A 97 12.22 5.22 11.21
N PHE A 98 11.46 4.82 10.19
CA PHE A 98 10.03 4.50 10.35
C PHE A 98 9.77 3.33 11.28
N VAL A 99 10.62 2.29 11.26
CA VAL A 99 10.50 1.18 12.23
C VAL A 99 10.70 1.66 13.66
N GLY A 100 11.61 2.61 13.89
CA GLY A 100 11.79 3.27 15.17
C GLY A 100 10.55 4.07 15.62
N GLN A 101 9.90 4.74 14.68
CA GLN A 101 8.72 5.60 14.90
C GLN A 101 7.37 4.87 14.69
N ARG A 102 7.37 3.54 14.67
CA ARG A 102 6.16 2.73 14.36
C ARG A 102 4.95 3.08 15.21
N ALA A 103 5.15 3.37 16.50
CA ALA A 103 4.06 3.75 17.40
C ALA A 103 3.43 5.10 17.02
N GLN A 104 4.25 6.08 16.63
CA GLN A 104 3.79 7.38 16.17
C GLN A 104 3.06 7.25 14.82
N ILE A 105 3.64 6.50 13.87
CA ILE A 105 3.07 6.28 12.54
C ILE A 105 1.71 5.59 12.64
N THR A 106 1.59 4.54 13.45
CA THR A 106 0.29 3.85 13.63
C THR A 106 -0.74 4.74 14.33
N ALA A 107 -0.32 5.55 15.31
CA ALA A 107 -1.19 6.52 15.96
C ALA A 107 -1.67 7.62 15.00
N LEU A 108 -0.79 8.12 14.12
CA LEU A 108 -1.13 9.09 13.08
C LEU A 108 -2.11 8.50 12.07
N ALA A 109 -1.87 7.28 11.59
CA ALA A 109 -2.79 6.58 10.70
C ALA A 109 -4.18 6.40 11.32
N ALA A 110 -4.24 6.00 12.59
CA ALA A 110 -5.49 5.89 13.33
C ALA A 110 -6.19 7.23 13.53
N ARG A 111 -5.46 8.30 13.87
CA ARG A 111 -5.99 9.66 14.08
C ARG A 111 -6.64 10.22 12.82
N HIS A 112 -6.04 9.96 11.67
CA HIS A 112 -6.55 10.41 10.37
C HIS A 112 -7.49 9.41 9.70
N ALA A 113 -7.77 8.27 10.35
CA ALA A 113 -8.58 7.17 9.83
C ALA A 113 -8.11 6.66 8.45
N ILE A 114 -6.78 6.61 8.25
CA ILE A 114 -6.16 6.17 6.99
C ILE A 114 -5.82 4.68 7.11
N PRO A 115 -6.40 3.80 6.27
CA PRO A 115 -5.98 2.41 6.19
C PRO A 115 -4.53 2.34 5.72
N ALA A 116 -3.66 1.69 6.51
CA ALA A 116 -2.24 1.63 6.19
C ALA A 116 -1.70 0.20 6.18
N ALA A 117 -0.84 -0.08 5.20
CA ALA A 117 -0.10 -1.32 5.06
C ALA A 117 1.40 -1.08 5.33
N TYR A 118 2.04 -2.06 5.95
CA TYR A 118 3.39 -1.95 6.46
C TYR A 118 4.25 -3.13 6.03
N ALA A 119 5.58 -2.94 6.03
CA ALA A 119 6.53 -3.96 5.59
C ALA A 119 6.93 -4.96 6.68
N VAL A 120 6.68 -4.67 7.97
CA VAL A 120 7.11 -5.53 9.08
C VAL A 120 6.00 -5.69 10.13
N ARG A 121 5.96 -6.87 10.76
CA ARG A 121 4.90 -7.28 11.71
C ARG A 121 4.75 -6.37 12.93
N GLU A 122 5.85 -5.77 13.36
CA GLU A 122 5.90 -4.91 14.54
C GLU A 122 4.95 -3.70 14.44
N TYR A 123 4.57 -3.30 13.23
CA TYR A 123 3.53 -2.28 13.04
C TYR A 123 2.13 -2.81 13.36
N ALA A 124 1.80 -4.04 12.93
CA ALA A 124 0.50 -4.63 13.24
C ALA A 124 0.35 -4.85 14.75
N GLU A 125 1.43 -5.26 15.43
CA GLU A 125 1.49 -5.37 16.90
C GLU A 125 1.33 -4.01 17.59
N ALA A 126 1.86 -2.93 16.99
CA ALA A 126 1.71 -1.56 17.49
C ALA A 126 0.34 -0.92 17.17
N GLY A 127 -0.59 -1.65 16.57
CA GLY A 127 -1.93 -1.17 16.22
C GLY A 127 -2.12 -0.80 14.74
N GLY A 128 -1.16 -1.11 13.87
CA GLY A 128 -1.31 -0.98 12.42
C GLY A 128 -2.33 -1.97 11.86
N LEU A 129 -2.92 -1.66 10.70
CA LEU A 129 -3.98 -2.46 10.10
C LEU A 129 -3.48 -3.80 9.56
N VAL A 130 -2.46 -3.78 8.73
CA VAL A 130 -1.93 -4.96 8.05
C VAL A 130 -0.44 -4.82 7.81
N SER A 131 0.31 -5.90 7.98
CA SER A 131 1.71 -5.97 7.57
C SER A 131 1.94 -7.16 6.65
N TYR A 132 2.79 -6.95 5.64
CA TYR A 132 3.25 -8.01 4.75
C TYR A 132 4.71 -7.82 4.43
N GLY A 133 5.55 -8.71 4.89
CA GLY A 133 6.99 -8.65 4.66
C GLY A 133 7.78 -9.72 5.40
N THR A 134 9.10 -9.57 5.38
CA THR A 134 10.00 -10.52 6.02
C THR A 134 10.10 -10.30 7.53
N SER A 135 10.33 -11.38 8.28
CA SER A 135 10.55 -11.32 9.72
C SER A 135 11.90 -10.65 10.04
N LEU A 136 11.87 -9.56 10.81
CA LEU A 136 13.09 -8.92 11.30
C LEU A 136 13.90 -9.86 12.19
N ALA A 137 13.24 -10.70 12.99
CA ALA A 137 13.90 -11.68 13.85
C ALA A 137 14.71 -12.68 13.02
N GLU A 138 14.17 -13.14 11.88
CA GLU A 138 14.89 -14.04 10.97
C GLU A 138 16.11 -13.33 10.35
N ILE A 139 15.94 -12.08 9.87
CA ILE A 139 17.04 -11.29 9.30
C ILE A 139 18.17 -11.11 10.31
N TYR A 140 17.85 -10.69 11.54
CA TYR A 140 18.86 -10.53 12.60
C TYR A 140 19.47 -11.86 13.04
N GLY A 141 18.72 -12.96 13.03
CA GLY A 141 19.25 -14.30 13.26
C GLY A 141 20.30 -14.69 12.22
N HIS A 142 20.05 -14.45 10.95
CA HIS A 142 21.04 -14.68 9.88
C HIS A 142 22.26 -13.79 10.01
N LEU A 143 22.08 -12.50 10.36
CA LEU A 143 23.21 -11.58 10.61
C LEU A 143 24.08 -12.08 11.76
N GLY A 144 23.48 -12.53 12.87
CA GLY A 144 24.20 -13.10 14.00
C GLY A 144 25.02 -14.36 13.62
N LEU A 145 24.40 -15.24 12.81
CA LEU A 145 25.07 -16.44 12.33
C LEU A 145 26.26 -16.09 11.41
N TYR A 146 26.13 -15.13 10.53
CA TYR A 146 27.21 -14.68 9.65
C TYR A 146 28.34 -14.02 10.44
N THR A 147 27.99 -13.16 11.39
CA THR A 147 28.97 -12.55 12.30
C THR A 147 29.76 -13.62 13.02
N ALA A 148 29.10 -14.64 13.57
CA ALA A 148 29.78 -15.73 14.26
C ALA A 148 30.73 -16.53 13.35
N ARG A 149 30.36 -16.78 12.11
CA ARG A 149 31.22 -17.46 11.11
C ARG A 149 32.44 -16.62 10.74
N ILE A 150 32.27 -15.32 10.52
CA ILE A 150 33.39 -14.40 10.22
C ILE A 150 34.36 -14.34 11.39
N LEU A 151 33.88 -14.22 12.63
CA LEU A 151 34.71 -14.22 13.82
C LEU A 151 35.48 -15.54 14.01
N LYS A 152 34.97 -16.66 13.50
CA LYS A 152 35.65 -17.96 13.45
C LYS A 152 36.64 -18.13 12.29
N GLY A 153 36.83 -17.09 11.48
CA GLY A 153 37.80 -17.06 10.38
C GLY A 153 37.27 -17.37 8.98
N THR A 154 35.93 -17.52 8.80
CA THR A 154 35.32 -17.66 7.48
C THR A 154 35.44 -16.33 6.77
N LYS A 155 35.91 -16.32 5.52
CA LYS A 155 35.97 -15.10 4.71
C LYS A 155 34.56 -14.69 4.30
N PRO A 156 34.22 -13.40 4.27
CA PRO A 156 32.91 -12.92 3.80
C PRO A 156 32.54 -13.41 2.40
N ALA A 157 33.52 -13.53 1.50
CA ALA A 157 33.32 -14.03 0.14
C ALA A 157 32.90 -15.52 0.05
N ASP A 158 33.16 -16.29 1.10
CA ASP A 158 32.83 -17.72 1.17
C ASP A 158 31.47 -17.96 1.84
N LEU A 159 30.80 -16.88 2.31
CA LEU A 159 29.47 -16.99 2.89
C LEU A 159 28.41 -17.08 1.80
N PRO A 160 27.43 -18.00 1.93
CA PRO A 160 26.35 -18.09 0.97
C PRO A 160 25.48 -16.83 1.04
N VAL A 161 25.01 -16.35 -0.12
CA VAL A 161 23.98 -15.32 -0.18
C VAL A 161 22.64 -16.01 0.15
N VAL A 162 22.07 -15.67 1.30
CA VAL A 162 20.74 -16.16 1.72
C VAL A 162 19.74 -15.06 1.53
N GLN A 163 18.73 -15.32 0.73
CA GLN A 163 17.56 -14.45 0.59
C GLN A 163 16.47 -14.98 1.51
N SER A 164 15.84 -14.09 2.30
CA SER A 164 14.66 -14.48 3.07
C SER A 164 13.55 -14.91 2.10
N THR A 165 13.02 -16.10 2.31
CA THR A 165 11.92 -16.65 1.51
C THR A 165 10.60 -16.68 2.28
N LYS A 166 10.66 -16.42 3.59
CA LYS A 166 9.50 -16.40 4.47
C LYS A 166 8.95 -14.98 4.55
N PHE A 167 7.77 -14.78 4.01
CA PHE A 167 6.97 -13.56 4.18
C PHE A 167 5.84 -13.87 5.15
N GLU A 168 5.56 -12.94 6.03
CA GLU A 168 4.50 -13.05 7.03
C GLU A 168 3.40 -12.01 6.71
N LEU A 169 2.15 -12.47 6.66
CA LEU A 169 0.97 -11.62 6.55
C LEU A 169 0.31 -11.57 7.93
N VAL A 170 0.34 -10.40 8.57
CA VAL A 170 -0.32 -10.16 9.86
C VAL A 170 -1.44 -9.14 9.69
N ILE A 171 -2.62 -9.45 10.22
CA ILE A 171 -3.81 -8.59 10.12
C ILE A 171 -4.31 -8.26 11.52
N ASN A 172 -4.58 -6.98 11.78
CA ASN A 172 -5.14 -6.51 13.04
C ASN A 172 -6.64 -6.20 12.87
N LEU A 173 -7.49 -7.10 13.39
CA LEU A 173 -8.95 -6.95 13.30
C LEU A 173 -9.50 -5.85 14.21
N LYS A 174 -8.82 -5.51 15.32
CA LYS A 174 -9.22 -4.35 16.14
C LYS A 174 -9.15 -3.07 15.33
N THR A 175 -8.05 -2.89 14.62
CA THR A 175 -7.82 -1.72 13.77
C THR A 175 -8.76 -1.73 12.56
N ALA A 176 -8.98 -2.89 11.94
CA ALA A 176 -9.96 -3.01 10.85
C ALA A 176 -11.37 -2.59 11.31
N LYS A 177 -11.83 -3.08 12.46
CA LYS A 177 -13.13 -2.68 13.06
C LYS A 177 -13.20 -1.19 13.37
N ALA A 178 -12.12 -0.62 13.92
CA ALA A 178 -12.06 0.82 14.23
C ALA A 178 -12.14 1.69 12.99
N LEU A 179 -11.61 1.22 11.86
CA LEU A 179 -11.68 1.89 10.55
C LEU A 179 -12.97 1.58 9.78
N GLY A 180 -13.87 0.72 10.32
CA GLY A 180 -15.10 0.30 9.64
C GLY A 180 -14.86 -0.59 8.43
N LEU A 181 -13.72 -1.30 8.38
CA LEU A 181 -13.34 -2.16 7.28
C LEU A 181 -13.73 -3.62 7.56
N GLU A 182 -14.36 -4.25 6.58
CA GLU A 182 -14.55 -5.70 6.55
C GLU A 182 -13.37 -6.38 5.86
N VAL A 183 -12.70 -7.30 6.59
CA VAL A 183 -11.60 -8.09 6.03
C VAL A 183 -12.19 -9.35 5.37
N PRO A 184 -11.98 -9.57 4.07
CA PRO A 184 -12.51 -10.73 3.37
C PRO A 184 -12.02 -12.05 3.99
N PRO A 185 -12.89 -13.07 4.13
CA PRO A 185 -12.49 -14.37 4.68
C PRO A 185 -11.34 -15.04 3.91
N THR A 186 -11.24 -14.79 2.61
CA THR A 186 -10.15 -15.30 1.77
C THR A 186 -8.80 -14.68 2.12
N LEU A 187 -8.77 -13.43 2.63
CA LEU A 187 -7.56 -12.77 3.09
C LEU A 187 -7.18 -13.27 4.49
N LEU A 188 -8.17 -13.44 5.39
CA LEU A 188 -7.95 -14.03 6.72
C LEU A 188 -7.39 -15.45 6.64
N ALA A 189 -7.87 -16.26 5.69
CA ALA A 189 -7.38 -17.61 5.48
C ALA A 189 -5.93 -17.70 4.99
N ARG A 190 -5.36 -16.58 4.50
CA ARG A 190 -3.97 -16.47 4.05
C ARG A 190 -3.07 -15.80 5.08
N ALA A 191 -3.65 -15.22 6.13
CA ALA A 191 -2.90 -14.57 7.18
C ALA A 191 -2.14 -15.62 8.01
N ASP A 192 -0.86 -15.35 8.27
CA ASP A 192 -0.05 -16.16 9.20
C ASP A 192 -0.45 -15.88 10.64
N GLU A 193 -0.90 -14.65 10.91
CA GLU A 193 -1.38 -14.23 12.22
C GLU A 193 -2.52 -13.21 12.10
N VAL A 194 -3.50 -13.32 13.00
CA VAL A 194 -4.63 -12.39 13.13
C VAL A 194 -4.68 -11.91 14.57
N ILE A 195 -4.56 -10.58 14.75
CA ILE A 195 -4.63 -9.91 16.06
C ILE A 195 -6.10 -9.51 16.30
N GLU A 196 -6.70 -10.04 17.38
CA GLU A 196 -8.09 -9.80 17.79
C GLU A 196 -8.20 -8.84 18.99
#